data_577cef6c9c23485426ce8b92791e6844
#
_entry.id   577cef6c9c23485426ce8b92791e6844
#
_cell.length_a   1.000
_cell.length_b   1.000
_cell.length_c   1.000
_cell.angle_alpha   90.00
_cell.angle_beta   90.00
_cell.angle_gamma   90.00
#
_symmetry.space_group_name_H-M   'P 1'
#
loop_
_entity.id
_entity.type
_entity.pdbx_description
1 polymer ?
#
loop_
_entity_poly.entity_id
_entity_poly.type
_entity_poly.pdbx_seq_one_letter_code
_entity_poly.pdbx_strand_id
1 'polypeptide(L)'
;MLFMVIERFRDADMVPIYARIREAGRMLPDGLEFVDSWVEPNFARCFQLMRCDDARKLQEWILQWRGYGISFEIIPVVPSAETRAVVEAKAEPDSA
;
A
#
# COMPACT_ATOMS: atom_id res chain seq x y z
N MET A 1 2.03 3.75 -10.98
CA MET A 1 3.02 3.13 -10.09
C MET A 1 2.33 2.36 -8.98
N LEU A 2 2.96 1.29 -8.55
CA LEU A 2 2.48 0.49 -7.43
C LEU A 2 3.27 0.81 -6.15
N PHE A 3 2.55 0.77 -5.04
CA PHE A 3 3.13 0.99 -3.72
C PHE A 3 2.61 -0.07 -2.76
N MET A 4 3.51 -0.68 -2.01
CA MET A 4 3.12 -1.48 -0.86
C MET A 4 3.06 -0.54 0.35
N VAL A 5 1.88 -0.40 0.93
CA VAL A 5 1.65 0.40 2.13
C VAL A 5 1.58 -0.55 3.32
N ILE A 6 2.50 -0.40 4.24
CA ILE A 6 2.52 -1.20 5.47
C ILE A 6 1.97 -0.34 6.60
N GLU A 7 0.87 -0.78 7.18
CA GLU A 7 0.23 -0.10 8.30
C GLU A 7 0.51 -0.87 9.59
N ARG A 8 0.97 -0.16 10.61
CA ARG A 8 1.15 -0.70 11.96
C ARG A 8 0.14 -0.06 12.88
N PHE A 9 -0.54 -0.86 13.68
CA PHE A 9 -1.64 -0.42 14.54
C PHE A 9 -1.19 -0.37 15.99
N ARG A 10 -1.49 0.75 16.67
CA ARG A 10 -1.21 0.89 18.09
C ARG A 10 -1.91 -0.22 18.88
N ASP A 11 -1.15 -0.92 19.71
CA ASP A 11 -1.66 -2.02 20.56
C ASP A 11 -2.30 -3.15 19.75
N ALA A 12 -1.95 -3.29 18.47
CA ALA A 12 -2.58 -4.25 17.56
C ALA A 12 -4.11 -4.12 17.50
N ASP A 13 -4.64 -2.93 17.74
CA ASP A 13 -6.09 -2.69 17.80
C ASP A 13 -6.60 -2.18 16.47
N MET A 14 -7.20 -3.07 15.69
CA MET A 14 -7.82 -2.76 14.40
C MET A 14 -9.32 -2.47 14.51
N VAL A 15 -9.92 -2.64 15.67
CA VAL A 15 -11.37 -2.47 15.83
C VAL A 15 -11.85 -1.09 15.40
N PRO A 16 -11.24 0.02 15.86
CA PRO A 16 -11.67 1.35 15.41
C PRO A 16 -11.45 1.58 13.91
N ILE A 17 -10.45 0.91 13.31
CA ILE A 17 -10.14 1.03 11.89
C ILE A 17 -11.26 0.41 11.05
N TYR A 18 -11.66 -0.81 11.38
CA TYR A 18 -12.75 -1.49 10.66
C TYR A 18 -14.09 -0.80 10.88
N ALA A 19 -14.33 -0.23 12.06
CA ALA A 19 -15.53 0.57 12.33
C ALA A 19 -15.59 1.80 11.40
N ARG A 20 -14.45 2.48 11.20
CA ARG A 20 -14.37 3.65 10.32
C ARG A 20 -14.58 3.25 8.84
N ILE A 21 -13.99 2.14 8.41
CA ILE A 21 -14.18 1.63 7.05
C ILE A 21 -15.66 1.34 6.80
N ARG A 22 -16.35 0.76 7.77
CA ARG A 22 -17.78 0.46 7.66
C ARG A 22 -18.62 1.72 7.51
N GLU A 23 -18.25 2.79 8.20
CA GLU A 23 -18.99 4.07 8.16
C GLU A 23 -18.69 4.88 6.89
N ALA A 24 -17.43 4.96 6.49
CA ALA A 24 -16.97 5.93 5.50
C ALA A 24 -16.19 5.30 4.33
N GLY A 25 -16.05 3.96 4.31
CA GLY A 25 -15.21 3.28 3.35
C GLY A 25 -13.72 3.59 3.57
N ARG A 26 -12.90 3.33 2.56
CA ARG A 26 -11.45 3.56 2.65
C ARG A 26 -11.06 5.02 2.56
N MET A 27 -11.98 5.89 2.14
CA MET A 27 -11.77 7.33 1.97
C MET A 27 -10.64 7.64 0.98
N LEU A 28 -10.61 6.89 -0.13
CA LEU A 28 -9.60 7.07 -1.16
C LEU A 28 -9.87 8.35 -1.94
N PRO A 29 -8.88 9.23 -2.10
CA PRO A 29 -9.02 10.35 -3.03
C PRO A 29 -9.04 9.86 -4.48
N ASP A 30 -9.58 10.67 -5.38
CA ASP A 30 -9.55 10.39 -6.81
C ASP A 30 -8.09 10.21 -7.27
N GLY A 31 -7.84 9.16 -8.05
CA GLY A 31 -6.50 8.86 -8.55
C GLY A 31 -5.71 7.88 -7.67
N LEU A 32 -6.22 7.51 -6.51
CA LEU A 32 -5.63 6.44 -5.69
C LEU A 32 -6.53 5.21 -5.75
N GLU A 33 -5.95 4.08 -6.18
CA GLU A 33 -6.67 2.83 -6.36
C GLU A 33 -6.18 1.77 -5.38
N PHE A 34 -7.12 1.13 -4.68
CA PHE A 34 -6.85 -0.05 -3.87
C PHE A 34 -6.80 -1.28 -4.76
N VAL A 35 -5.72 -2.06 -4.69
CA VAL A 35 -5.57 -3.28 -5.48
C VAL A 35 -5.88 -4.51 -4.65
N ASP A 36 -5.21 -4.68 -3.51
CA ASP A 36 -5.42 -5.82 -2.61
C ASP A 36 -4.79 -5.54 -1.25
N SER A 37 -5.14 -6.35 -0.24
CA SER A 37 -4.54 -6.22 1.08
C SER A 37 -4.46 -7.55 1.82
N TRP A 38 -3.53 -7.62 2.78
CA TRP A 38 -3.29 -8.78 3.63
C TRP A 38 -3.05 -8.30 5.06
N VAL A 39 -3.58 -9.03 6.03
CA VAL A 39 -3.47 -8.69 7.45
C VAL A 39 -2.72 -9.81 8.18
N GLU A 40 -1.75 -9.44 9.01
CA GLU A 40 -1.10 -10.43 9.86
C GLU A 40 -2.11 -11.03 10.87
N PRO A 41 -2.05 -12.34 11.13
CA PRO A 41 -3.00 -12.98 12.07
C PRO A 41 -2.99 -12.41 13.48
N ASN A 42 -1.92 -11.74 13.90
CA ASN A 42 -1.81 -11.09 15.20
C ASN A 42 -2.39 -9.66 15.21
N PHE A 43 -2.94 -9.20 14.10
CA PHE A 43 -3.52 -7.85 13.92
C PHE A 43 -2.50 -6.70 14.04
N ALA A 44 -1.21 -6.98 14.06
CA ALA A 44 -0.20 -5.94 14.24
C ALA A 44 0.00 -5.11 12.98
N ARG A 45 -0.02 -5.74 11.78
CA ARG A 45 0.24 -5.05 10.52
C ARG A 45 -0.76 -5.44 9.43
N CYS A 46 -1.03 -4.46 8.57
CA CYS A 46 -1.75 -4.67 7.31
C CYS A 46 -0.83 -4.25 6.15
N PHE A 47 -0.84 -5.03 5.09
CA PHE A 47 -0.09 -4.76 3.87
C PHE A 47 -1.10 -4.46 2.77
N GLN A 48 -1.10 -3.23 2.26
CA GLN A 48 -2.02 -2.84 1.18
C GLN A 48 -1.25 -2.51 -0.08
N LEU A 49 -1.67 -3.11 -1.19
CA LEU A 49 -1.13 -2.77 -2.49
C LEU A 49 -2.00 -1.69 -3.11
N MET A 50 -1.40 -0.54 -3.41
CA MET A 50 -2.07 0.64 -3.90
C MET A 50 -1.45 1.10 -5.22
N ARG A 51 -2.26 1.71 -6.08
CA ARG A 51 -1.79 2.26 -7.36
C ARG A 51 -2.15 3.72 -7.47
N CYS A 52 -1.19 4.54 -7.90
CA CYS A 52 -1.43 5.93 -8.28
C CYS A 52 -0.27 6.46 -9.15
N ASP A 53 -0.53 7.53 -9.87
CA ASP A 53 0.49 8.22 -10.69
C ASP A 53 1.11 9.40 -9.95
N ASP A 54 0.52 9.81 -8.84
CA ASP A 54 0.95 10.96 -8.04
C ASP A 54 0.99 10.56 -6.56
N ALA A 55 2.19 10.49 -6.01
CA ALA A 55 2.39 10.08 -4.61
C ALA A 55 1.70 11.00 -3.59
N ARG A 56 1.35 12.23 -3.98
CA ARG A 56 0.58 13.13 -3.10
C ARG A 56 -0.79 12.54 -2.77
N LYS A 57 -1.33 11.67 -3.62
CA LYS A 57 -2.60 10.98 -3.34
C LYS A 57 -2.50 10.05 -2.14
N LEU A 58 -1.33 9.43 -1.93
CA LEU A 58 -1.08 8.66 -0.71
C LEU A 58 -1.06 9.56 0.52
N GLN A 59 -0.45 10.74 0.40
CA GLN A 59 -0.43 11.70 1.51
C GLN A 59 -1.84 12.19 1.86
N GLU A 60 -2.66 12.50 0.86
CA GLU A 60 -4.06 12.89 1.08
C GLU A 60 -4.83 11.79 1.81
N TRP A 61 -4.64 10.55 1.40
CA TRP A 61 -5.29 9.41 2.02
C TRP A 61 -4.83 9.19 3.47
N ILE A 62 -3.54 9.25 3.73
CA ILE A 62 -2.98 9.09 5.07
C ILE A 62 -3.56 10.12 6.04
N LEU A 63 -3.75 11.36 5.59
CA LEU A 63 -4.34 12.41 6.44
C LEU A 63 -5.78 12.08 6.85
N GLN A 64 -6.52 11.32 6.07
CA GLN A 64 -7.87 10.86 6.46
C GLN A 64 -7.83 9.89 7.64
N TRP A 65 -6.71 9.23 7.86
CA TRP A 65 -6.53 8.22 8.90
C TRP A 65 -5.72 8.71 10.10
N ARG A 66 -5.39 9.99 10.17
CA ARG A 66 -4.70 10.54 11.33
C ARG A 66 -5.58 10.44 12.57
N GLY A 67 -4.97 10.20 13.72
CA GLY A 67 -5.68 10.06 14.99
C GLY A 67 -6.18 8.65 15.28
N TYR A 68 -6.04 7.71 14.36
CA TYR A 68 -6.46 6.32 14.54
C TYR A 68 -5.36 5.37 15.05
N GLY A 69 -4.20 5.92 15.40
CA GLY A 69 -3.11 5.10 15.92
C GLY A 69 -2.40 4.24 14.87
N ILE A 70 -2.43 4.67 13.60
CA ILE A 70 -1.76 3.96 12.51
C ILE A 70 -0.46 4.65 12.18
N SER A 71 0.63 3.89 12.07
CA SER A 71 1.85 4.36 11.42
C SER A 71 1.99 3.71 10.04
N PHE A 72 2.42 4.51 9.06
CA PHE A 72 2.47 4.11 7.65
C PHE A 72 3.90 4.02 7.18
N GLU A 73 4.20 2.94 6.44
CA GLU A 73 5.44 2.81 5.68
C GLU A 73 5.05 2.59 4.23
N ILE A 74 5.62 3.35 3.29
CA ILE A 74 5.26 3.30 1.88
C ILE A 74 6.47 2.88 1.07
N ILE A 75 6.35 1.79 0.32
CA ILE A 75 7.43 1.20 -0.46
C ILE A 75 7.00 1.12 -1.91
N PRO A 76 7.67 1.83 -2.84
CA PRO A 76 7.43 1.62 -4.27
C PRO A 76 7.82 0.19 -4.65
N VAL A 77 6.97 -0.46 -5.43
CA VAL A 77 7.20 -1.85 -5.84
C VAL A 77 6.96 -2.02 -7.33
N VAL A 78 7.64 -2.99 -7.91
CA VAL A 78 7.47 -3.39 -9.31
C VAL A 78 7.05 -4.85 -9.32
N PRO A 79 6.04 -5.24 -10.11
CA PRO A 79 5.67 -6.65 -10.23
C PRO A 79 6.86 -7.51 -10.67
N SER A 80 7.00 -8.69 -10.07
CA SER A 80 8.14 -9.57 -10.33
C SER A 80 8.30 -9.93 -11.82
N ALA A 81 7.18 -10.06 -12.53
CA ALA A 81 7.23 -10.38 -13.97
C ALA A 81 7.89 -9.25 -14.77
N GLU A 82 7.64 -8.00 -14.43
CA GLU A 82 8.27 -6.84 -15.07
C GLU A 82 9.75 -6.75 -14.70
N THR A 83 10.10 -7.03 -13.46
CA THR A 83 11.48 -7.09 -12.99
C THR A 83 12.25 -8.18 -13.71
N ARG A 84 11.62 -9.35 -13.91
CA ARG A 84 12.24 -10.45 -14.67
C ARG A 84 12.61 -9.99 -16.08
N ALA A 85 11.72 -9.30 -16.76
CA ALA A 85 11.97 -8.80 -18.11
C ALA A 85 13.19 -7.86 -18.16
N VAL A 86 13.31 -6.97 -17.16
CA VAL A 86 14.46 -6.06 -17.05
C VAL A 86 15.76 -6.85 -16.86
N VAL A 87 15.76 -7.83 -15.96
CA VAL A 87 16.95 -8.64 -15.66
C VAL A 87 17.35 -9.50 -16.86
N GLU A 88 16.39 -10.17 -17.51
CA GLU A 88 16.64 -11.03 -18.65
C GLU A 88 17.20 -10.24 -19.84
N ALA A 89 16.72 -9.02 -20.07
CA ALA A 89 17.25 -8.16 -21.12
C ALA A 89 18.74 -7.82 -20.92
N LYS A 90 19.18 -7.68 -19.66
CA LYS A 90 20.59 -7.44 -19.33
C LYS A 90 21.46 -8.70 -19.38
N ALA A 91 20.86 -9.87 -19.19
CA ALA A 91 21.56 -11.13 -19.19
C ALA A 91 21.82 -11.70 -20.60
N GLU A 92 21.14 -11.18 -21.64
CA GLU A 92 21.33 -11.66 -23.01
C GLU A 92 22.70 -11.23 -23.55
N PRO A 93 23.48 -12.18 -24.12
CA PRO A 93 24.83 -11.87 -24.62
C PRO A 93 24.85 -10.81 -25.73
N ASP A 94 23.81 -10.72 -26.54
CA ASP A 94 23.72 -9.82 -27.70
C ASP A 94 23.03 -8.50 -27.40
N SER A 95 22.70 -8.22 -26.14
CA SER A 95 22.01 -6.99 -25.75
C SER A 95 22.96 -5.80 -25.60
N ALA A 96 24.21 -5.99 -25.92
CA ALA A 96 25.21 -4.94 -25.84
C ALA A 96 25.07 -3.90 -26.95
#